data_678eaf538b61c25cb8f2360caa1bb43c
#
_entry.id   678eaf538b61c25cb8f2360caa1bb43c
#
_cell.length_a   1.000
_cell.length_b   1.000
_cell.length_c   1.000
_cell.angle_alpha   90.00
_cell.angle_beta   90.00
_cell.angle_gamma   90.00
#
_symmetry.space_group_name_H-M   'P 1'
#
loop_
_entity.id
_entity.type
_entity.pdbx_description
1 polymer ?
#
loop_
_entity_poly.entity_id
_entity_poly.type
_entity_poly.pdbx_seq_one_letter_code
_entity_poly.pdbx_strand_id
1 'polypeptide(L)'
;MAVARSKLLVVEDNRETQLIIKVALRDSYDLQVVNNSNDAISLLLNNSFDLVLLDLNLDGKDEGKTILSKIRDEMKNTKVPVIIATAYDLKPEDEQFYHENANGFIPKPFNKKDLLGIVNKVLLKK
;
A
#
# COMPACT_ATOMS: atom_id res chain seq x y z
N MET A 1 8.57 11.30 -26.27
CA MET A 1 7.50 10.34 -25.93
C MET A 1 7.40 10.20 -24.41
N ALA A 2 6.22 10.39 -23.87
CA ALA A 2 6.03 10.30 -22.43
C ALA A 2 5.97 8.83 -21.99
N VAL A 3 6.69 8.50 -20.93
CA VAL A 3 6.60 7.18 -20.31
C VAL A 3 5.41 7.20 -19.35
N ALA A 4 4.54 6.20 -19.44
CA ALA A 4 3.43 6.09 -18.55
C ALA A 4 3.93 5.90 -17.11
N ARG A 5 3.37 6.66 -16.17
CA ARG A 5 3.72 6.53 -14.76
C ARG A 5 3.08 5.28 -14.18
N SER A 6 3.78 4.67 -13.24
CA SER A 6 3.19 3.58 -12.48
C SER A 6 2.04 4.10 -11.63
N LYS A 7 0.98 3.30 -11.54
CA LYS A 7 -0.23 3.60 -10.78
C LYS A 7 -0.15 2.96 -9.41
N LEU A 8 -0.24 3.78 -8.39
CA LEU A 8 -0.22 3.30 -7.01
C LEU A 8 -1.56 3.52 -6.33
N LEU A 9 -2.03 2.52 -5.62
CA LEU A 9 -3.17 2.67 -4.73
C LEU A 9 -2.65 2.88 -3.31
N VAL A 10 -3.11 3.94 -2.67
CA VAL A 10 -2.74 4.27 -1.29
C VAL A 10 -3.97 4.12 -0.42
N VAL A 11 -3.90 3.25 0.58
CA VAL A 11 -5.00 3.01 1.52
C VAL A 11 -4.55 3.50 2.90
N GLU A 12 -5.01 4.67 3.30
CA GLU A 12 -4.57 5.35 4.51
C GLU A 12 -5.67 6.28 5.01
N ASP A 13 -6.07 6.14 6.27
CA ASP A 13 -7.16 6.95 6.83
C ASP A 13 -6.70 8.27 7.48
N ASN A 14 -5.43 8.39 7.85
CA ASN A 14 -4.90 9.59 8.49
C ASN A 14 -4.56 10.66 7.46
N ARG A 15 -5.16 11.84 7.59
CA ARG A 15 -4.98 12.92 6.60
C ARG A 15 -3.57 13.45 6.53
N GLU A 16 -2.88 13.56 7.66
CA GLU A 16 -1.49 14.03 7.67
C GLU A 16 -0.58 13.04 6.96
N THR A 17 -0.78 11.75 7.21
CA THR A 17 -0.02 10.70 6.54
C THR A 17 -0.31 10.68 5.05
N GLN A 18 -1.57 10.84 4.64
CA GLN A 18 -1.93 10.96 3.23
C GLN A 18 -1.17 12.10 2.55
N LEU A 19 -1.07 13.25 3.22
CA LEU A 19 -0.37 14.40 2.67
C LEU A 19 1.13 14.12 2.50
N ILE A 20 1.75 13.50 3.48
CA ILE A 20 3.16 13.10 3.40
C ILE A 20 3.37 12.17 2.21
N ILE A 21 2.50 11.19 2.03
CA ILE A 21 2.58 10.24 0.93
C ILE A 21 2.42 10.95 -0.42
N LYS A 22 1.44 11.83 -0.54
CA LYS A 22 1.20 12.58 -1.77
C LYS A 22 2.40 13.43 -2.15
N VAL A 23 2.94 14.18 -1.19
CA VAL A 23 4.12 15.03 -1.43
C VAL A 23 5.33 14.19 -1.84
N ALA A 24 5.49 13.02 -1.22
CA ALA A 24 6.64 12.15 -1.49
C ALA A 24 6.57 11.50 -2.88
N LEU A 25 5.39 11.12 -3.34
CA LEU A 25 5.25 10.24 -4.49
C LEU A 25 4.63 10.86 -5.74
N ARG A 26 3.90 11.97 -5.61
CA ARG A 26 3.11 12.52 -6.72
C ARG A 26 3.93 12.93 -7.96
N ASP A 27 5.19 13.30 -7.76
CA ASP A 27 6.02 13.72 -8.89
C ASP A 27 6.51 12.54 -9.73
N SER A 28 6.51 11.35 -9.16
CA SER A 28 7.04 10.14 -9.82
C SER A 28 5.97 9.13 -10.21
N TYR A 29 4.83 9.16 -9.54
CA TYR A 29 3.78 8.14 -9.69
C TYR A 29 2.39 8.75 -9.77
N ASP A 30 1.49 8.06 -10.43
CA ASP A 30 0.06 8.39 -10.40
C ASP A 30 -0.56 7.76 -9.16
N LEU A 31 -1.18 8.56 -8.31
CA LEU A 31 -1.70 8.11 -7.04
C LEU A 31 -3.22 8.11 -7.01
N GLN A 32 -3.79 7.04 -6.50
CA GLN A 32 -5.19 6.97 -6.11
C GLN A 32 -5.20 6.76 -4.60
N VAL A 33 -5.77 7.69 -3.85
CA VAL A 33 -5.76 7.63 -2.38
C VAL A 33 -7.16 7.42 -1.86
N VAL A 34 -7.33 6.40 -1.03
CA VAL A 34 -8.60 6.10 -0.37
C VAL A 34 -8.36 5.97 1.13
N ASN A 35 -9.41 6.13 1.93
CA ASN A 35 -9.30 6.17 3.38
C ASN A 35 -10.04 5.04 4.10
N ASN A 36 -10.54 4.06 3.35
CA ASN A 36 -11.30 2.96 3.95
C ASN A 36 -11.18 1.70 3.09
N SER A 37 -11.53 0.57 3.69
CA SER A 37 -11.41 -0.73 3.03
C SER A 37 -12.40 -0.92 1.89
N ASN A 38 -13.63 -0.42 2.03
CA ASN A 38 -14.64 -0.60 0.98
C ASN A 38 -14.22 0.07 -0.33
N ASP A 39 -13.73 1.29 -0.27
CA ASP A 39 -13.25 2.00 -1.45
C ASP A 39 -12.02 1.33 -2.05
N ALA A 40 -11.11 0.86 -1.19
CA ALA A 40 -9.92 0.14 -1.65
C ALA A 40 -10.31 -1.13 -2.41
N ILE A 41 -11.20 -1.93 -1.84
CA ILE A 41 -11.66 -3.18 -2.47
C ILE A 41 -12.35 -2.90 -3.79
N SER A 42 -13.22 -1.90 -3.84
CA SER A 42 -13.92 -1.53 -5.07
C SER A 42 -12.95 -1.15 -6.19
N LEU A 43 -11.94 -0.34 -5.87
CA LEU A 43 -10.93 0.04 -6.86
C LEU A 43 -10.09 -1.15 -7.32
N LEU A 44 -9.72 -2.04 -6.39
CA LEU A 44 -8.91 -3.21 -6.72
C LEU A 44 -9.65 -4.23 -7.57
N LEU A 45 -10.96 -4.33 -7.40
CA LEU A 45 -11.78 -5.22 -8.22
C LEU A 45 -11.90 -4.73 -9.67
N ASN A 46 -11.91 -3.42 -9.87
CA ASN A 46 -12.21 -2.83 -11.16
C ASN A 46 -11.00 -2.27 -11.92
N ASN A 47 -9.85 -2.17 -11.26
CA ASN A 47 -8.65 -1.55 -11.83
C ASN A 47 -7.42 -2.36 -11.52
N SER A 48 -6.40 -2.20 -12.34
CA SER A 48 -5.07 -2.77 -12.07
C SER A 48 -4.15 -1.68 -11.57
N PHE A 49 -3.39 -1.98 -10.52
CA PHE A 49 -2.38 -1.09 -9.95
C PHE A 49 -1.02 -1.74 -10.02
N ASP A 50 0.02 -0.93 -10.06
CA ASP A 50 1.40 -1.42 -10.08
C ASP A 50 1.92 -1.70 -8.67
N LEU A 51 1.33 -1.05 -7.67
CA LEU A 51 1.71 -1.23 -6.27
C LEU A 51 0.59 -0.73 -5.37
N VAL A 52 0.43 -1.35 -4.20
CA VAL A 52 -0.51 -0.91 -3.16
C VAL A 52 0.30 -0.56 -1.91
N LEU A 53 0.11 0.66 -1.41
CA LEU A 53 0.63 1.07 -0.11
C LEU A 53 -0.52 0.99 0.88
N LEU A 54 -0.40 0.11 1.86
CA LEU A 54 -1.53 -0.31 2.71
C LEU A 54 -1.25 -0.07 4.18
N ASP A 55 -2.09 0.74 4.82
CA ASP A 55 -2.11 0.88 6.27
C ASP A 55 -2.84 -0.34 6.86
N LEU A 56 -2.24 -0.97 7.85
CA LEU A 56 -2.86 -2.14 8.49
C LEU A 56 -4.02 -1.77 9.40
N ASN A 57 -4.02 -0.56 9.93
CA ASN A 57 -4.93 -0.18 11.02
C ASN A 57 -5.90 0.92 10.60
N LEU A 58 -6.76 0.59 9.65
CA LEU A 58 -7.75 1.52 9.13
C LEU A 58 -8.89 1.70 10.12
N ASP A 59 -9.26 2.96 10.40
CA ASP A 59 -10.33 3.31 11.33
C ASP A 59 -10.15 2.66 12.72
N GLY A 60 -8.90 2.46 13.15
CA GLY A 60 -8.62 1.81 14.42
C GLY A 60 -8.87 0.31 14.43
N LYS A 61 -9.17 -0.28 13.27
CA LYS A 61 -9.43 -1.70 13.12
C LYS A 61 -8.37 -2.36 12.26
N ASP A 62 -8.16 -3.64 12.46
CA ASP A 62 -7.16 -4.42 11.73
C ASP A 62 -7.69 -4.84 10.34
N GLU A 63 -8.15 -3.86 9.56
CA GLU A 63 -8.73 -4.12 8.25
C GLU A 63 -7.71 -4.33 7.15
N GLY A 64 -6.48 -3.88 7.36
CA GLY A 64 -5.42 -4.06 6.37
C GLY A 64 -5.15 -5.52 6.06
N LYS A 65 -5.22 -6.38 7.07
CA LYS A 65 -5.04 -7.82 6.89
C LYS A 65 -6.12 -8.40 5.97
N THR A 66 -7.36 -7.97 6.16
CA THR A 66 -8.48 -8.40 5.32
C THR A 66 -8.28 -7.97 3.87
N ILE A 67 -7.84 -6.73 3.66
CA ILE A 67 -7.58 -6.23 2.31
C ILE A 67 -6.46 -7.04 1.65
N LEU A 68 -5.37 -7.28 2.36
CA LEU A 68 -4.25 -8.05 1.81
C LEU A 68 -4.68 -9.48 1.44
N SER A 69 -5.44 -10.13 2.31
CA SER A 69 -5.99 -11.45 2.04
C SER A 69 -6.83 -11.47 0.76
N LYS A 70 -7.71 -10.50 0.62
CA LYS A 70 -8.56 -10.39 -0.58
C LYS A 70 -7.75 -10.12 -1.83
N ILE A 71 -6.71 -9.29 -1.75
CA ILE A 71 -5.84 -9.04 -2.91
C ILE A 71 -5.23 -10.35 -3.41
N ARG A 72 -4.70 -11.16 -2.51
CA ARG A 72 -4.02 -12.40 -2.89
C ARG A 72 -4.97 -13.48 -3.39
N ASP A 73 -6.21 -13.49 -2.91
CA ASP A 73 -7.15 -14.56 -3.20
C ASP A 73 -8.17 -14.22 -4.29
N GLU A 74 -8.58 -12.97 -4.40
CA GLU A 74 -9.79 -12.63 -5.15
C GLU A 74 -9.66 -11.49 -6.16
N MET A 75 -8.62 -10.66 -6.06
CA MET A 75 -8.55 -9.44 -6.86
C MET A 75 -8.05 -9.67 -8.28
N LYS A 76 -8.29 -8.69 -9.15
CA LYS A 76 -7.90 -8.74 -10.55
C LYS A 76 -6.40 -9.01 -10.74
N ASN A 77 -5.56 -8.45 -9.88
CA ASN A 77 -4.12 -8.69 -9.89
C ASN A 77 -3.69 -9.25 -8.54
N THR A 78 -3.73 -10.57 -8.39
CA THR A 78 -3.42 -11.25 -7.14
C THR A 78 -1.94 -11.13 -6.75
N LYS A 79 -1.09 -10.74 -7.70
CA LYS A 79 0.37 -10.66 -7.47
C LYS A 79 0.86 -9.22 -7.35
N VAL A 80 -0.04 -8.24 -7.26
CA VAL A 80 0.38 -6.85 -7.15
C VAL A 80 1.28 -6.65 -5.92
N PRO A 81 2.42 -5.93 -6.07
CA PRO A 81 3.27 -5.65 -4.91
C PRO A 81 2.52 -4.84 -3.87
N VAL A 82 2.65 -5.23 -2.60
CA VAL A 82 2.03 -4.53 -1.47
C VAL A 82 3.09 -4.14 -0.46
N ILE A 83 3.13 -2.85 -0.11
CA ILE A 83 3.97 -2.33 0.96
C ILE A 83 3.06 -2.03 2.15
N ILE A 84 3.41 -2.57 3.30
CA ILE A 84 2.67 -2.35 4.55
C ILE A 84 3.26 -1.13 5.27
N ALA A 85 2.42 -0.15 5.60
CA ALA A 85 2.79 0.98 6.43
C ALA A 85 2.10 0.83 7.78
N THR A 86 2.87 0.77 8.86
CA THR A 86 2.29 0.55 10.19
C THR A 86 3.05 1.27 11.30
N ALA A 87 2.30 1.78 12.28
CA ALA A 87 2.86 2.39 13.48
C ALA A 87 3.14 1.35 14.58
N TYR A 88 2.66 0.14 14.39
CA TYR A 88 2.72 -0.88 15.42
C TYR A 88 3.59 -2.05 14.99
N ASP A 89 4.19 -2.72 15.96
CA ASP A 89 4.85 -3.98 15.71
C ASP A 89 3.81 -5.02 15.31
N LEU A 90 4.18 -5.89 14.38
CA LEU A 90 3.31 -6.97 13.97
C LEU A 90 3.14 -7.96 15.13
N LYS A 91 1.92 -8.45 15.30
CA LYS A 91 1.69 -9.51 16.28
C LYS A 91 2.42 -10.78 15.83
N PRO A 92 3.05 -11.51 16.75
CA PRO A 92 3.77 -12.72 16.37
C PRO A 92 2.93 -13.72 15.56
N GLU A 93 1.65 -13.86 15.88
CA GLU A 93 0.76 -14.77 15.17
C GLU A 93 0.46 -14.32 13.74
N ASP A 94 0.67 -13.03 13.42
CA ASP A 94 0.41 -12.47 12.10
C ASP A 94 1.68 -12.27 11.27
N GLU A 95 2.87 -12.31 11.88
CA GLU A 95 4.13 -12.04 11.18
C GLU A 95 4.32 -12.89 9.95
N GLN A 96 4.09 -14.18 10.07
CA GLN A 96 4.29 -15.10 8.95
C GLN A 96 3.35 -14.75 7.79
N PHE A 97 2.10 -14.45 8.10
CA PHE A 97 1.12 -14.08 7.08
C PHE A 97 1.58 -12.84 6.30
N TYR A 98 2.02 -11.79 7.00
CA TYR A 98 2.46 -10.57 6.33
C TYR A 98 3.75 -10.79 5.53
N HIS A 99 4.71 -11.55 6.06
CA HIS A 99 5.94 -11.83 5.33
C HIS A 99 5.69 -12.63 4.06
N GLU A 100 4.73 -13.52 4.08
CA GLU A 100 4.39 -14.33 2.90
C GLU A 100 3.58 -13.57 1.87
N ASN A 101 2.80 -12.57 2.28
CA ASN A 101 1.83 -11.91 1.42
C ASN A 101 2.17 -10.48 1.04
N ALA A 102 3.05 -9.81 1.79
CA ALA A 102 3.49 -8.44 1.49
C ALA A 102 4.89 -8.43 0.88
N ASN A 103 5.20 -7.37 0.16
CA ASN A 103 6.47 -7.22 -0.54
C ASN A 103 7.42 -6.26 0.16
N GLY A 104 6.94 -5.50 1.13
CA GLY A 104 7.76 -4.58 1.88
C GLY A 104 7.02 -4.01 3.07
N PHE A 105 7.78 -3.40 3.97
CA PHE A 105 7.24 -2.81 5.20
C PHE A 105 7.91 -1.47 5.42
N ILE A 106 7.14 -0.47 5.86
CA ILE A 106 7.69 0.81 6.26
C ILE A 106 7.07 1.23 7.59
N PRO A 107 7.90 1.48 8.62
CA PRO A 107 7.36 1.91 9.92
C PRO A 107 6.92 3.36 9.88
N LYS A 108 5.89 3.69 10.61
CA LYS A 108 5.45 5.06 10.83
C LYS A 108 6.12 5.61 12.09
N PRO A 109 6.47 6.89 12.13
CA PRO A 109 6.40 7.85 11.03
C PRO A 109 7.54 7.63 10.03
N PHE A 110 7.27 7.90 8.76
CA PHE A 110 8.29 7.82 7.72
C PHE A 110 8.47 9.19 7.05
N ASN A 111 9.61 9.38 6.40
CA ASN A 111 9.87 10.60 5.63
C ASN A 111 9.80 10.31 4.14
N LYS A 112 9.87 11.39 3.33
CA LYS A 112 9.80 11.30 1.88
C LYS A 112 10.88 10.36 1.32
N LYS A 113 12.11 10.51 1.80
CA LYS A 113 13.24 9.73 1.29
C LYS A 113 13.05 8.23 1.50
N ASP A 114 12.63 7.84 2.71
CA ASP A 114 12.43 6.44 3.05
C ASP A 114 11.28 5.84 2.23
N LEU A 115 10.18 6.58 2.11
CA LEU A 115 9.02 6.10 1.38
C LEU A 115 9.33 5.95 -0.11
N LEU A 116 9.92 6.96 -0.72
CA LEU A 116 10.29 6.89 -2.13
C LEU A 116 11.28 5.76 -2.39
N GLY A 117 12.24 5.58 -1.47
CA GLY A 117 13.24 4.52 -1.57
C GLY A 117 12.62 3.13 -1.60
N ILE A 118 11.69 2.84 -0.67
CA ILE A 118 11.08 1.50 -0.62
C ILE A 118 10.15 1.26 -1.81
N VAL A 119 9.39 2.27 -2.23
CA VAL A 119 8.52 2.14 -3.41
C VAL A 119 9.35 1.83 -4.65
N ASN A 120 10.41 2.59 -4.88
CA ASN A 120 11.29 2.36 -6.03
C ASN A 120 11.91 0.97 -5.99
N LYS A 121 12.39 0.55 -4.83
CA LYS A 121 13.02 -0.75 -4.65
C LYS A 121 12.06 -1.90 -4.97
N VAL A 122 10.83 -1.82 -4.47
CA VAL A 122 9.83 -2.87 -4.68
C VAL A 122 9.41 -2.92 -6.15
N LEU A 123 9.22 -1.78 -6.79
CA LEU A 123 8.83 -1.73 -8.20
C LEU A 123 9.94 -2.25 -9.12
N LEU A 124 11.20 -2.01 -8.78
CA LEU A 124 12.32 -2.51 -9.59
C LEU A 124 12.48 -4.02 -9.54
N LYS A 125 11.95 -4.67 -8.53
CA LYS A 125 12.03 -6.13 -8.37
C LYS A 125 10.92 -6.89 -9.08
N LYS A 126 10.04 -6.19 -9.73
CA LYS A 126 8.93 -6.83 -10.45
C LYS A 126 9.41 -7.73 -11.57
#